data_6481f1ac7fa3ac324cf3794bd0455e49
#
_entry.id   6481f1ac7fa3ac324cf3794bd0455e49
#
_cell.length_a   1.000
_cell.length_b   1.000
_cell.length_c   1.000
_cell.angle_alpha   90.00
_cell.angle_beta   90.00
_cell.angle_gamma   90.00
#
_symmetry.space_group_name_H-M   'P 1'
#
loop_
_entity.id
_entity.type
_entity.pdbx_description
1 polymer ?
#
loop_
_entity_poly.entity_id
_entity_poly.type
_entity_poly.pdbx_seq_one_letter_code
_entity_poly.pdbx_strand_id
1 'polypeptide(L)'
;MKNQILYVNACVRKESRTKWLAEKLLSKLGEPYEELRLEKIAFPIVNEEYLNRRDQLISSGDFQSPMFDLARQFSEAETIVIAAPFWDLSFPSMLKQYLEQINVVGITFKYSEEGVPVALCKAKRLFYVTTAGGLLCSGGLWIRVCQSSGTKLLWHSRCQEN
;
A
#
# COMPACT_ATOMS: atom_id res chain seq x y z
N MET A 1 12.00 3.88 18.39
CA MET A 1 11.00 4.80 17.82
C MET A 1 10.26 4.05 16.71
N LYS A 2 8.93 4.00 16.76
CA LYS A 2 8.13 3.34 15.71
C LYS A 2 8.25 4.20 14.45
N ASN A 3 8.64 3.60 13.32
CA ASN A 3 8.71 4.32 12.05
C ASN A 3 7.32 4.81 11.69
N GLN A 4 7.17 6.12 11.44
CA GLN A 4 5.87 6.70 11.10
C GLN A 4 5.48 6.41 9.65
N ILE A 5 6.47 6.13 8.78
CA ILE A 5 6.26 5.85 7.37
C ILE A 5 6.49 4.37 7.08
N LEU A 6 5.49 3.73 6.47
CA LEU A 6 5.63 2.42 5.83
C LEU A 6 5.82 2.62 4.33
N TYR A 7 6.98 2.20 3.81
CA TYR A 7 7.30 2.24 2.39
C TYR A 7 7.10 0.85 1.77
N VAL A 8 5.99 0.65 1.08
CA VAL A 8 5.66 -0.58 0.36
C VAL A 8 6.26 -0.51 -1.04
N ASN A 9 7.31 -1.30 -1.29
CA ASN A 9 8.07 -1.28 -2.54
C ASN A 9 7.76 -2.52 -3.39
N ALA A 10 7.02 -2.32 -4.48
CA ALA A 10 6.69 -3.32 -5.50
C ALA A 10 7.61 -3.24 -6.75
N CYS A 11 8.74 -2.53 -6.66
CA CYS A 11 9.69 -2.38 -7.75
C CYS A 11 10.75 -3.48 -7.70
N VAL A 12 10.80 -4.34 -8.70
CA VAL A 12 11.77 -5.45 -8.77
C VAL A 12 13.06 -5.09 -9.53
N ARG A 13 13.00 -4.11 -10.45
CA ARG A 13 14.19 -3.74 -11.22
C ARG A 13 15.13 -2.89 -10.39
N LYS A 14 16.45 -3.19 -10.48
CA LYS A 14 17.48 -2.43 -9.79
C LYS A 14 17.42 -0.94 -10.15
N GLU A 15 17.25 -0.62 -11.44
CA GLU A 15 17.11 0.74 -11.97
C GLU A 15 15.65 1.03 -12.28
N SER A 16 14.82 1.19 -11.24
CA SER A 16 13.41 1.52 -11.37
C SER A 16 13.19 3.03 -11.23
N ARG A 17 12.61 3.66 -12.25
CA ARG A 17 12.18 5.07 -12.19
C ARG A 17 11.15 5.30 -11.08
N THR A 18 10.23 4.37 -10.91
CA THR A 18 9.22 4.42 -9.84
C THR A 18 9.87 4.40 -8.46
N LYS A 19 10.84 3.51 -8.24
CA LYS A 19 11.61 3.44 -7.00
C LYS A 19 12.36 4.74 -6.74
N TRP A 20 13.10 5.23 -7.73
CA TRP A 20 13.84 6.49 -7.63
C TRP A 20 12.92 7.66 -7.21
N LEU A 21 11.72 7.75 -7.83
CA LEU A 21 10.75 8.80 -7.49
C LEU A 21 10.23 8.67 -6.06
N ALA A 22 9.94 7.44 -5.62
CA ALA A 22 9.49 7.19 -4.25
C ALA A 22 10.58 7.54 -3.23
N GLU A 23 11.84 7.23 -3.51
CA GLU A 23 12.99 7.60 -2.67
C GLU A 23 13.16 9.13 -2.59
N LYS A 24 12.93 9.86 -3.69
CA LYS A 24 12.91 11.33 -3.68
C LYS A 24 11.77 11.88 -2.82
N LEU A 25 10.58 11.27 -2.87
CA LEU A 25 9.47 11.63 -2.01
C LEU A 25 9.80 11.39 -0.53
N LEU A 26 10.33 10.20 -0.19
CA LEU A 26 10.72 9.85 1.17
C LEU A 26 11.78 10.81 1.72
N SER A 27 12.78 11.17 0.90
CA SER A 27 13.80 12.16 1.27
C SER A 27 13.18 13.54 1.57
N LYS A 28 12.14 13.95 0.83
CA LYS A 28 11.43 15.22 1.08
C LYS A 28 10.53 15.18 2.31
N LEU A 29 9.99 14.01 2.65
CA LEU A 29 9.21 13.84 3.87
C LEU A 29 10.11 13.96 5.11
N GLY A 30 11.40 13.56 5.00
CA GLY A 30 12.40 13.76 6.05
C GLY A 30 12.17 12.95 7.32
N GLU A 31 11.25 12.00 7.31
CA GLU A 31 10.89 11.15 8.43
C GLU A 31 11.51 9.74 8.29
N PRO A 32 11.85 9.04 9.38
CA PRO A 32 12.28 7.65 9.31
C PRO A 32 11.20 6.77 8.70
N TYR A 33 11.59 5.83 7.86
CA TYR A 33 10.68 4.88 7.24
C TYR A 33 11.14 3.44 7.37
N GLU A 34 10.18 2.52 7.33
CA GLU A 34 10.41 1.09 7.20
C GLU A 34 10.09 0.68 5.76
N GLU A 35 11.08 0.09 5.06
CA GLU A 35 10.88 -0.41 3.70
C GLU A 35 10.43 -1.86 3.72
N LEU A 36 9.25 -2.12 3.16
CA LEU A 36 8.71 -3.44 2.90
C LEU A 36 8.88 -3.79 1.40
N ARG A 37 9.89 -4.58 1.07
CA ARG A 37 10.16 -5.03 -0.31
C ARG A 37 9.32 -6.25 -0.63
N LEU A 38 8.28 -6.09 -1.45
CA LEU A 38 7.33 -7.15 -1.76
C LEU A 38 7.97 -8.34 -2.49
N GLU A 39 9.03 -8.12 -3.26
CA GLU A 39 9.78 -9.19 -3.93
C GLU A 39 10.46 -10.18 -2.97
N LYS A 40 10.63 -9.81 -1.69
CA LYS A 40 11.23 -10.65 -0.66
C LYS A 40 10.20 -11.41 0.19
N ILE A 41 8.92 -11.15 -0.03
CA ILE A 41 7.85 -11.78 0.72
C ILE A 41 7.41 -13.04 -0.01
N ALA A 42 7.46 -14.17 0.68
CA ALA A 42 6.83 -15.41 0.24
C ALA A 42 5.33 -15.34 0.56
N PHE A 43 4.54 -14.79 -0.36
CA PHE A 43 3.09 -14.74 -0.19
C PHE A 43 2.49 -16.16 -0.17
N PRO A 44 1.53 -16.45 0.72
CA PRO A 44 0.85 -17.72 0.74
C PRO A 44 -0.03 -17.89 -0.51
N ILE A 45 -0.22 -19.15 -0.91
CA ILE A 45 -1.25 -19.48 -1.90
C ILE A 45 -2.60 -19.35 -1.22
N VAL A 46 -3.42 -18.44 -1.74
CA VAL A 46 -4.79 -18.23 -1.22
C VAL A 46 -5.68 -19.31 -1.83
N ASN A 47 -5.96 -20.34 -1.01
CA ASN A 47 -6.84 -21.45 -1.30
C ASN A 47 -7.92 -21.58 -0.21
N GLU A 48 -8.81 -22.55 -0.32
CA GLU A 48 -9.89 -22.76 0.63
C GLU A 48 -9.38 -22.99 2.08
N GLU A 49 -8.31 -23.77 2.24
CA GLU A 49 -7.71 -24.05 3.55
C GLU A 49 -7.18 -22.75 4.19
N TYR A 50 -6.49 -21.92 3.40
CA TYR A 50 -6.00 -20.62 3.84
C TYR A 50 -7.14 -19.72 4.29
N LEU A 51 -8.22 -19.62 3.50
CA LEU A 51 -9.39 -18.80 3.83
C LEU A 51 -10.09 -19.29 5.08
N ASN A 52 -10.33 -20.60 5.21
CA ASN A 52 -10.93 -21.19 6.41
C ASN A 52 -10.10 -20.91 7.66
N ARG A 53 -8.78 -21.01 7.57
CA ARG A 53 -7.88 -20.69 8.69
C ARG A 53 -7.95 -19.22 9.06
N ARG A 54 -7.97 -18.33 8.06
CA ARG A 54 -8.12 -16.89 8.29
C ARG A 54 -9.42 -16.55 8.98
N ASP A 55 -10.52 -17.13 8.53
CA ASP A 55 -11.85 -16.89 9.08
C ASP A 55 -11.98 -17.40 10.52
N GLN A 56 -11.38 -18.56 10.85
CA GLN A 56 -11.29 -19.06 12.22
C GLN A 56 -10.55 -18.09 13.15
N LEU A 57 -9.40 -17.56 12.72
CA LEU A 57 -8.61 -16.62 13.50
C LEU A 57 -9.36 -15.30 13.72
N ILE A 58 -10.05 -14.79 12.69
CA ILE A 58 -10.90 -13.59 12.81
C ILE A 58 -12.06 -13.84 13.78
N SER A 59 -12.75 -14.97 13.66
CA SER A 59 -13.89 -15.32 14.51
C SER A 59 -13.50 -15.52 15.98
N SER A 60 -12.30 -16.05 16.24
CA SER A 60 -11.76 -16.20 17.59
C SER A 60 -11.16 -14.92 18.16
N GLY A 61 -11.01 -13.88 17.35
CA GLY A 61 -10.33 -12.63 17.75
C GLY A 61 -8.82 -12.77 17.92
N ASP A 62 -8.20 -13.82 17.38
CA ASP A 62 -6.74 -14.02 17.43
C ASP A 62 -6.04 -13.16 16.36
N PHE A 63 -6.09 -11.85 16.55
CA PHE A 63 -5.44 -10.88 15.68
C PHE A 63 -3.91 -10.79 15.88
N GLN A 64 -3.34 -11.54 16.85
CA GLN A 64 -1.89 -11.61 17.05
C GLN A 64 -1.22 -12.71 16.22
N SER A 65 -1.98 -13.55 15.54
CA SER A 65 -1.45 -14.58 14.65
C SER A 65 -0.47 -13.97 13.62
N PRO A 66 0.67 -14.65 13.34
CA PRO A 66 1.61 -14.23 12.29
C PRO A 66 0.97 -14.07 10.91
N MET A 67 -0.15 -14.74 10.65
CA MET A 67 -0.94 -14.58 9.43
C MET A 67 -1.34 -13.11 9.17
N PHE A 68 -1.45 -12.30 10.21
CA PHE A 68 -1.91 -10.91 10.15
C PHE A 68 -0.78 -9.88 10.34
N ASP A 69 0.49 -10.28 10.32
CA ASP A 69 1.61 -9.36 10.52
C ASP A 69 1.60 -8.18 9.55
N LEU A 70 1.37 -8.45 8.26
CA LEU A 70 1.30 -7.42 7.23
C LEU A 70 0.12 -6.45 7.45
N ALA A 71 -1.03 -6.98 7.87
CA ALA A 71 -2.22 -6.17 8.15
C ALA A 71 -2.00 -5.27 9.37
N ARG A 72 -1.38 -5.80 10.43
CA ARG A 72 -1.03 -5.00 11.62
C ARG A 72 -0.01 -3.93 11.29
N GLN A 73 1.06 -4.27 10.56
CA GLN A 73 2.07 -3.30 10.13
C GLN A 73 1.44 -2.16 9.33
N PHE A 74 0.57 -2.50 8.38
CA PHE A 74 -0.15 -1.50 7.56
C PHE A 74 -1.07 -0.62 8.40
N SER A 75 -1.84 -1.21 9.31
CA SER A 75 -2.81 -0.49 10.15
C SER A 75 -2.16 0.50 11.11
N GLU A 76 -0.93 0.22 11.56
CA GLU A 76 -0.21 1.03 12.54
C GLU A 76 0.57 2.20 11.93
N ALA A 77 0.82 2.20 10.62
CA ALA A 77 1.55 3.25 9.93
C ALA A 77 0.74 4.57 9.88
N GLU A 78 1.38 5.70 10.17
CA GLU A 78 0.75 7.03 10.06
C GLU A 78 0.82 7.61 8.65
N THR A 79 1.84 7.24 7.90
CA THR A 79 2.02 7.57 6.49
C THR A 79 2.38 6.32 5.71
N ILE A 80 1.76 6.12 4.57
CA ILE A 80 2.01 4.98 3.69
C ILE A 80 2.50 5.52 2.35
N VAL A 81 3.62 4.98 1.87
CA VAL A 81 4.16 5.24 0.52
C VAL A 81 4.19 3.93 -0.23
N ILE A 82 3.43 3.81 -1.31
CA ILE A 82 3.40 2.63 -2.18
C ILE A 82 4.10 2.98 -3.49
N ALA A 83 5.19 2.29 -3.82
CA ALA A 83 5.85 2.40 -5.11
C ALA A 83 5.54 1.18 -5.97
N ALA A 84 4.79 1.37 -7.04
CA ALA A 84 4.40 0.31 -7.95
C ALA A 84 4.50 0.78 -9.41
N PRO A 85 5.38 0.18 -10.23
CA PRO A 85 5.41 0.49 -11.65
C PRO A 85 4.10 0.09 -12.34
N PHE A 86 3.74 0.82 -13.40
CA PHE A 86 2.56 0.52 -14.19
C PHE A 86 2.93 -0.57 -15.22
N TRP A 87 2.45 -1.80 -14.99
CA TRP A 87 2.66 -2.96 -15.83
C TRP A 87 1.33 -3.53 -16.29
N ASP A 88 1.25 -3.90 -17.57
CA ASP A 88 0.08 -4.58 -18.14
C ASP A 88 -1.26 -3.91 -17.80
N LEU A 89 -1.28 -2.58 -17.94
CA LEU A 89 -2.41 -1.69 -17.60
C LEU A 89 -2.81 -1.68 -16.11
N SER A 90 -1.93 -2.16 -15.23
CA SER A 90 -2.19 -2.26 -13.79
C SER A 90 -0.90 -2.06 -12.99
N PHE A 91 -0.82 -2.66 -11.83
CA PHE A 91 0.34 -2.74 -10.94
C PHE A 91 0.85 -4.19 -10.85
N PRO A 92 2.09 -4.42 -10.37
CA PRO A 92 2.65 -5.77 -10.23
C PRO A 92 1.77 -6.69 -9.38
N SER A 93 1.67 -7.98 -9.75
CA SER A 93 0.84 -8.97 -9.06
C SER A 93 1.16 -9.10 -7.56
N MET A 94 2.43 -8.91 -7.17
CA MET A 94 2.83 -8.92 -5.77
C MET A 94 2.16 -7.81 -4.94
N LEU A 95 1.85 -6.66 -5.55
CA LEU A 95 1.08 -5.64 -4.85
C LEU A 95 -0.37 -6.08 -4.65
N LYS A 96 -0.98 -6.79 -5.62
CA LYS A 96 -2.31 -7.35 -5.44
C LYS A 96 -2.34 -8.38 -4.31
N GLN A 97 -1.35 -9.29 -4.28
CA GLN A 97 -1.21 -10.26 -3.18
C GLN A 97 -1.06 -9.56 -1.83
N TYR A 98 -0.22 -8.52 -1.75
CA TYR A 98 -0.09 -7.72 -0.54
C TYR A 98 -1.42 -7.09 -0.09
N LEU A 99 -2.17 -6.48 -1.03
CA LEU A 99 -3.48 -5.89 -0.75
C LEU A 99 -4.48 -6.93 -0.22
N GLU A 100 -4.44 -8.15 -0.72
CA GLU A 100 -5.26 -9.26 -0.22
C GLU A 100 -4.88 -9.67 1.22
N GLN A 101 -3.58 -9.63 1.56
CA GLN A 101 -3.10 -9.96 2.90
C GLN A 101 -3.47 -8.89 3.94
N ILE A 102 -3.49 -7.63 3.56
CA ILE A 102 -3.80 -6.54 4.50
C ILE A 102 -5.29 -6.26 4.68
N ASN A 103 -6.14 -6.75 3.78
CA ASN A 103 -7.59 -6.57 3.89
C ASN A 103 -8.19 -7.55 4.93
N VAL A 104 -8.09 -7.20 6.21
CA VAL A 104 -8.55 -8.02 7.34
C VAL A 104 -9.58 -7.26 8.16
N VAL A 105 -10.79 -7.83 8.25
CA VAL A 105 -11.86 -7.30 9.13
C VAL A 105 -11.39 -7.37 10.58
N GLY A 106 -11.54 -6.28 11.31
CA GLY A 106 -11.11 -6.15 12.70
C GLY A 106 -9.68 -5.62 12.86
N ILE A 107 -8.87 -5.54 11.78
CA ILE A 107 -7.51 -4.97 11.82
C ILE A 107 -7.43 -3.69 10.98
N THR A 108 -7.71 -3.79 9.69
CA THR A 108 -7.59 -2.64 8.77
C THR A 108 -8.91 -1.94 8.49
N PHE A 109 -10.00 -2.65 8.62
CA PHE A 109 -11.33 -2.09 8.50
C PHE A 109 -12.36 -2.90 9.29
N LYS A 110 -13.55 -2.34 9.46
CA LYS A 110 -14.76 -3.04 9.97
C LYS A 110 -15.97 -2.60 9.17
N TYR A 111 -17.07 -3.32 9.31
CA TYR A 111 -18.36 -2.86 8.78
C TYR A 111 -19.11 -2.09 9.85
N SER A 112 -19.81 -0.99 9.46
CA SER A 112 -20.78 -0.30 10.31
C SER A 112 -22.05 -1.14 10.43
N GLU A 113 -23.00 -0.67 11.24
CA GLU A 113 -24.33 -1.32 11.38
C GLU A 113 -25.10 -1.34 10.04
N GLU A 114 -24.85 -0.36 9.16
CA GLU A 114 -25.42 -0.27 7.82
C GLU A 114 -24.64 -1.09 6.77
N GLY A 115 -23.62 -1.86 7.16
CA GLY A 115 -22.80 -2.67 6.26
C GLY A 115 -21.76 -1.88 5.45
N VAL A 116 -21.47 -0.63 5.81
CA VAL A 116 -20.49 0.20 5.12
C VAL A 116 -19.09 -0.05 5.69
N PRO A 117 -18.05 -0.24 4.85
CA PRO A 117 -16.67 -0.38 5.34
C PRO A 117 -16.16 0.91 6.00
N VAL A 118 -15.64 0.79 7.22
CA VAL A 118 -15.04 1.85 8.01
C VAL A 118 -13.58 1.51 8.27
N ALA A 119 -12.66 2.41 7.95
CA ALA A 119 -11.23 2.21 8.15
C ALA A 119 -10.86 2.18 9.64
N LEU A 120 -9.95 1.27 10.00
CA LEU A 120 -9.34 1.17 11.33
C LEU A 120 -7.85 1.57 11.33
N CYS A 121 -7.29 1.85 10.14
CA CYS A 121 -5.90 2.22 9.99
C CYS A 121 -5.60 3.60 10.56
N LYS A 122 -4.39 3.77 11.13
CA LYS A 122 -3.90 5.05 11.67
C LYS A 122 -3.43 6.03 10.60
N ALA A 123 -3.33 5.57 9.35
CA ALA A 123 -2.78 6.34 8.24
C ALA A 123 -3.58 7.61 7.97
N LYS A 124 -2.90 8.75 8.04
CA LYS A 124 -3.42 10.07 7.71
C LYS A 124 -3.10 10.46 6.26
N ARG A 125 -2.04 9.87 5.69
CA ARG A 125 -1.53 10.15 4.34
C ARG A 125 -1.19 8.83 3.63
N LEU A 126 -1.61 8.69 2.39
CA LEU A 126 -1.18 7.62 1.50
C LEU A 126 -0.71 8.22 0.18
N PHE A 127 0.52 7.88 -0.20
CA PHE A 127 1.12 8.26 -1.48
C PHE A 127 1.22 7.01 -2.35
N TYR A 128 0.64 7.06 -3.53
CA TYR A 128 0.83 6.04 -4.56
C TYR A 128 1.72 6.60 -5.66
N VAL A 129 2.91 6.01 -5.80
CA VAL A 129 3.93 6.43 -6.76
C VAL A 129 3.99 5.40 -7.88
N THR A 130 3.78 5.84 -9.10
CA THR A 130 3.84 4.97 -10.28
C THR A 130 4.49 5.68 -11.47
N THR A 131 5.09 4.91 -12.36
CA THR A 131 5.59 5.39 -13.64
C THR A 131 5.25 4.38 -14.73
N ALA A 132 4.91 4.87 -15.93
CA ALA A 132 4.65 4.06 -17.10
C ALA A 132 5.75 4.22 -18.16
N GLY A 133 5.92 3.23 -19.03
CA GLY A 133 6.88 3.24 -20.13
C GLY A 133 6.44 4.02 -21.36
N GLY A 134 5.15 4.36 -21.49
CA GLY A 134 4.54 5.07 -22.61
C GLY A 134 3.65 6.23 -22.17
N LEU A 135 3.09 6.93 -23.16
CA LEU A 135 2.11 7.99 -22.94
C LEU A 135 0.79 7.39 -22.42
N LEU A 136 0.53 7.54 -21.14
CA LEU A 136 -0.83 7.39 -20.61
C LEU A 136 -1.48 8.77 -20.70
N CYS A 137 -2.29 9.00 -21.74
CA CYS A 137 -3.06 10.23 -21.96
C CYS A 137 -2.30 11.49 -21.52
N SER A 138 -1.43 12.03 -22.39
CA SER A 138 -0.54 13.17 -22.13
C SER A 138 0.51 12.96 -21.00
N GLY A 139 1.52 12.18 -21.33
CA GLY A 139 2.85 12.10 -20.72
C GLY A 139 2.94 12.27 -19.23
N GLY A 140 3.25 11.23 -18.47
CA GLY A 140 3.47 11.63 -17.14
C GLY A 140 3.76 10.59 -16.10
N LEU A 141 4.40 11.13 -15.19
CA LEU A 141 4.69 10.68 -13.86
C LEU A 141 3.47 10.93 -12.98
N TRP A 142 2.96 9.91 -12.28
CA TRP A 142 1.80 10.06 -11.42
C TRP A 142 2.18 9.84 -9.95
N ILE A 143 1.92 10.86 -9.13
CA ILE A 143 1.85 10.69 -7.67
C ILE A 143 0.40 10.98 -7.28
N ARG A 144 -0.27 10.00 -6.69
CA ARG A 144 -1.59 10.19 -6.11
C ARG A 144 -1.46 10.26 -4.59
N VAL A 145 -1.96 11.34 -4.00
CA VAL A 145 -2.04 11.54 -2.56
C VAL A 145 -3.49 11.37 -2.15
N CYS A 146 -3.78 10.43 -1.25
CA CYS A 146 -5.06 10.34 -0.58
C CYS A 146 -4.90 10.84 0.86
N GLN A 147 -5.65 11.84 1.26
CA GLN A 147 -5.76 12.27 2.66
C GLN A 147 -7.08 11.77 3.25
N SER A 148 -7.04 11.23 4.45
CA SER A 148 -8.18 10.62 5.13
C SER A 148 -9.18 11.61 5.75
N SER A 149 -8.96 12.91 5.64
CA SER A 149 -9.89 13.92 6.12
C SER A 149 -10.51 14.68 4.97
N GLY A 150 -11.71 14.24 4.53
CA GLY A 150 -12.58 15.03 3.65
C GLY A 150 -12.08 15.12 2.21
N THR A 151 -12.52 14.19 1.41
CA THR A 151 -12.70 14.23 -0.05
C THR A 151 -12.12 15.44 -0.80
N LYS A 152 -10.83 15.38 -1.17
CA LYS A 152 -10.35 16.03 -2.38
C LYS A 152 -9.22 15.22 -3.00
N LEU A 153 -9.53 14.51 -4.08
CA LEU A 153 -8.55 13.97 -5.02
C LEU A 153 -7.87 15.16 -5.70
N LEU A 154 -6.66 15.50 -5.28
CA LEU A 154 -5.84 16.46 -6.00
C LEU A 154 -4.99 15.70 -7.02
N TRP A 155 -5.35 15.82 -8.28
CA TRP A 155 -4.52 15.46 -9.41
C TRP A 155 -3.45 16.55 -9.58
N HIS A 156 -2.18 16.23 -9.40
CA HIS A 156 -1.11 17.09 -9.86
C HIS A 156 -0.34 16.39 -10.98
N SER A 157 -0.73 16.72 -12.21
CA SER A 157 0.10 16.49 -13.39
C SER A 157 0.82 17.80 -13.68
N ARG A 158 2.10 17.88 -13.34
CA ARG A 158 3.04 18.80 -13.99
C ARG A 158 4.46 18.35 -13.74
N CYS A 159 5.07 17.70 -14.74
CA CYS A 159 6.48 17.95 -15.02
C CYS A 159 6.51 19.06 -16.05
N GLN A 160 6.92 20.26 -15.67
CA GLN A 160 7.45 21.22 -16.62
C GLN A 160 8.90 20.81 -16.88
N GLU A 161 9.19 20.46 -18.12
CA GLU A 161 10.54 20.40 -18.64
C GLU A 161 11.09 21.83 -18.71
N ASN A 162 12.24 22.03 -18.12
CA ASN A 162 13.24 23.01 -18.51
C ASN A 162 14.52 22.26 -18.79
#